data_05488cafbee2e92a3a1408773a19f632
#
_entry.id   05488cafbee2e92a3a1408773a19f632
#
_cell.length_a   1.000
_cell.length_b   1.000
_cell.length_c   1.000
_cell.angle_alpha   90.00
_cell.angle_beta   90.00
_cell.angle_gamma   90.00
#
_symmetry.space_group_name_H-M   'P 1'
#
loop_
_entity.id
_entity.type
_entity.pdbx_description
1 polymer ?
#
loop_
_entity_poly.entity_id
_entity_poly.type
_entity_poly.pdbx_seq_one_letter_code
_entity_poly.pdbx_strand_id
1 'polypeptide(L)'
;MGMVITAAATALPDRSAPASVVDLAGRAARGALARAQVPASSIGTLINVGVYREHNTFEPAMAALVQKEVGINLDYIADPEPAAGFSFDLMNGACGVLNAVQVGQALLDTGSTERLLITAADVHPGGDAQGDADYPYADLAGALLLERSADPDAGFGPVRHYTADRPTDVEGYLDTAAMGRHGRTTITVRREPDHAERLAEFAARAAADYAREFGIDLDETLVIGPSTSADGVGAQGEPHTASPVLGYLRAMDGVRHDEDDHPHDHPLDRAYDQFLFVSVGAGPSAACALYRPEGR
;
A
#
# COMPACT_ATOMS: atom_id res chain seq x y z
N MET A 1 16.31 -14.82 6.86
CA MET A 1 15.75 -14.88 5.51
C MET A 1 14.87 -13.67 5.34
N GLY A 2 15.05 -12.90 4.27
CA GLY A 2 14.26 -11.72 4.01
C GLY A 2 12.91 -12.05 3.38
N MET A 3 11.97 -11.10 3.45
CA MET A 3 10.70 -11.13 2.75
C MET A 3 10.80 -10.22 1.52
N VAL A 4 10.66 -10.77 0.32
CA VAL A 4 10.81 -10.06 -0.94
C VAL A 4 9.48 -9.77 -1.61
N ILE A 5 9.42 -8.68 -2.38
CA ILE A 5 8.31 -8.37 -3.28
C ILE A 5 8.52 -9.16 -4.58
N THR A 6 7.75 -10.23 -4.76
CA THR A 6 7.78 -11.04 -5.99
C THR A 6 7.05 -10.34 -7.14
N ALA A 7 5.97 -9.64 -6.83
CA ALA A 7 5.24 -8.82 -7.80
C ALA A 7 4.45 -7.69 -7.13
N ALA A 8 4.21 -6.63 -7.89
CA ALA A 8 3.36 -5.52 -7.51
C ALA A 8 2.47 -5.10 -8.68
N ALA A 9 1.29 -4.57 -8.39
CA ALA A 9 0.39 -4.01 -9.38
C ALA A 9 -0.49 -2.92 -8.77
N THR A 10 -1.03 -2.04 -9.63
CA THR A 10 -2.04 -1.04 -9.28
C THR A 10 -3.27 -1.19 -10.14
N ALA A 11 -4.41 -0.68 -9.68
CA ALA A 11 -5.64 -0.58 -10.45
C ALA A 11 -6.31 0.77 -10.22
N LEU A 12 -6.79 1.37 -11.31
CA LEU A 12 -7.58 2.60 -11.33
C LEU A 12 -9.04 2.28 -11.65
N PRO A 13 -10.00 3.13 -11.23
CA PRO A 13 -11.40 2.94 -11.57
C PRO A 13 -11.62 2.91 -13.08
N ASP A 14 -12.60 2.14 -13.51
CA ASP A 14 -13.21 2.30 -14.83
C ASP A 14 -14.14 3.52 -14.78
N ARG A 15 -13.94 4.49 -15.65
CA ARG A 15 -14.76 5.71 -15.72
C ARG A 15 -16.24 5.45 -16.08
N SER A 16 -16.57 4.25 -16.47
CA SER A 16 -17.94 3.86 -16.88
C SER A 16 -18.84 3.45 -15.69
N ALA A 17 -18.27 3.23 -14.49
CA ALA A 17 -19.01 2.78 -13.30
C ALA A 17 -18.47 3.45 -12.03
N PRO A 18 -19.30 3.57 -10.97
CA PRO A 18 -18.82 3.97 -9.66
C PRO A 18 -17.70 3.05 -9.17
N ALA A 19 -16.67 3.63 -8.56
CA ALA A 19 -15.56 2.86 -8.03
C ALA A 19 -15.99 1.97 -6.86
N SER A 20 -15.43 0.76 -6.80
CA SER A 20 -15.59 -0.19 -5.69
C SER A 20 -14.22 -0.60 -5.16
N VAL A 21 -14.03 -0.53 -3.86
CA VAL A 21 -12.77 -0.94 -3.21
C VAL A 21 -12.49 -2.42 -3.42
N VAL A 22 -13.53 -3.26 -3.43
CA VAL A 22 -13.40 -4.71 -3.64
C VAL A 22 -12.96 -5.00 -5.08
N ASP A 23 -13.57 -4.35 -6.07
CA ASP A 23 -13.17 -4.51 -7.48
C ASP A 23 -11.74 -4.01 -7.71
N LEU A 24 -11.41 -2.81 -7.24
CA LEU A 24 -10.08 -2.23 -7.42
C LEU A 24 -8.99 -3.09 -6.75
N ALA A 25 -9.19 -3.47 -5.48
CA ALA A 25 -8.27 -4.34 -4.76
C ALA A 25 -8.13 -5.70 -5.44
N GLY A 26 -9.25 -6.28 -5.90
CA GLY A 26 -9.28 -7.54 -6.64
C GLY A 26 -8.51 -7.47 -7.98
N ARG A 27 -8.66 -6.37 -8.73
CA ARG A 27 -7.93 -6.16 -9.99
C ARG A 27 -6.42 -5.96 -9.75
N ALA A 28 -6.04 -5.16 -8.76
CA ALA A 28 -4.64 -5.00 -8.38
C ALA A 28 -4.02 -6.34 -7.94
N ALA A 29 -4.73 -7.09 -7.09
CA ALA A 29 -4.33 -8.42 -6.63
C ALA A 29 -4.13 -9.40 -7.79
N ARG A 30 -5.13 -9.55 -8.68
CA ARG A 30 -5.01 -10.40 -9.88
C ARG A 30 -3.87 -9.95 -10.79
N GLY A 31 -3.64 -8.64 -10.91
CA GLY A 31 -2.51 -8.09 -11.67
C GLY A 31 -1.15 -8.51 -11.09
N ALA A 32 -0.99 -8.47 -9.77
CA ALA A 32 0.22 -8.94 -9.10
C ALA A 32 0.42 -10.46 -9.27
N LEU A 33 -0.64 -11.26 -9.06
CA LEU A 33 -0.59 -12.71 -9.26
C LEU A 33 -0.23 -13.09 -10.70
N ALA A 34 -0.82 -12.41 -11.68
CA ALA A 34 -0.52 -12.64 -13.09
C ALA A 34 0.95 -12.32 -13.45
N ARG A 35 1.51 -11.23 -12.91
CA ARG A 35 2.91 -10.86 -13.10
C ARG A 35 3.88 -11.89 -12.50
N ALA A 36 3.52 -12.44 -11.34
CA ALA A 36 4.29 -13.50 -10.70
C ALA A 36 4.04 -14.89 -11.32
N GLN A 37 3.03 -15.03 -12.17
CA GLN A 37 2.60 -16.30 -12.76
C GLN A 37 2.20 -17.34 -11.69
N VAL A 38 1.58 -16.92 -10.59
CA VAL A 38 1.12 -17.80 -9.52
C VAL A 38 -0.41 -17.82 -9.44
N PRO A 39 -1.03 -18.97 -9.12
CA PRO A 39 -2.48 -19.08 -8.97
C PRO A 39 -2.95 -18.49 -7.64
N ALA A 40 -4.18 -18.00 -7.57
CA ALA A 40 -4.78 -17.49 -6.34
C ALA A 40 -4.83 -18.56 -5.22
N SER A 41 -4.95 -19.84 -5.57
CA SER A 41 -4.94 -20.95 -4.60
C SER A 41 -3.59 -21.13 -3.87
N SER A 42 -2.51 -20.50 -4.36
CA SER A 42 -1.21 -20.54 -3.69
C SER A 42 -1.05 -19.49 -2.58
N ILE A 43 -2.03 -18.60 -2.42
CA ILE A 43 -1.98 -17.53 -1.41
C ILE A 43 -2.51 -18.09 -0.09
N GLY A 44 -1.64 -18.18 0.92
CA GLY A 44 -2.02 -18.61 2.25
C GLY A 44 -2.62 -17.47 3.11
N THR A 45 -2.18 -16.23 2.88
CA THR A 45 -2.67 -15.09 3.67
C THR A 45 -2.90 -13.87 2.78
N LEU A 46 -4.03 -13.17 3.01
CA LEU A 46 -4.33 -11.86 2.44
C LEU A 46 -4.52 -10.83 3.56
N ILE A 47 -3.80 -9.71 3.50
CA ILE A 47 -3.96 -8.56 4.39
C ILE A 47 -4.46 -7.37 3.57
N ASN A 48 -5.63 -6.84 3.91
CA ASN A 48 -6.14 -5.61 3.31
C ASN A 48 -5.90 -4.43 4.25
N VAL A 49 -5.38 -3.31 3.71
CA VAL A 49 -5.01 -2.13 4.50
C VAL A 49 -5.77 -0.85 4.11
N GLY A 50 -6.73 -0.94 3.20
CA GLY A 50 -7.55 0.20 2.76
C GLY A 50 -8.40 0.81 3.88
N VAL A 51 -8.59 2.11 3.85
CA VAL A 51 -9.33 2.88 4.87
C VAL A 51 -10.70 3.30 4.36
N TYR A 52 -10.74 4.02 3.24
CA TYR A 52 -11.98 4.56 2.66
C TYR A 52 -12.58 3.56 1.68
N ARG A 53 -13.93 3.44 1.73
CA ARG A 53 -14.65 2.43 0.95
C ARG A 53 -16.06 2.88 0.62
N GLU A 54 -16.59 2.38 -0.47
CA GLU A 54 -17.94 2.66 -0.91
C GLU A 54 -18.98 2.44 0.21
N HIS A 55 -19.90 3.35 0.30
CA HIS A 55 -21.00 3.37 1.29
C HIS A 55 -20.55 3.32 2.76
N ASN A 56 -19.29 3.69 3.05
CA ASN A 56 -18.73 3.58 4.40
C ASN A 56 -19.05 2.20 5.04
N THR A 57 -18.88 1.13 4.27
CA THR A 57 -19.21 -0.24 4.68
C THR A 57 -18.25 -0.73 5.76
N PHE A 58 -18.75 -1.26 6.86
CA PHE A 58 -17.93 -1.80 7.97
C PHE A 58 -17.88 -3.32 7.96
N GLU A 59 -18.95 -3.97 7.54
CA GLU A 59 -19.14 -5.41 7.59
C GLU A 59 -19.67 -5.93 6.26
N PRO A 60 -19.21 -7.09 5.81
CA PRO A 60 -18.16 -7.94 6.40
C PRO A 60 -16.76 -7.29 6.25
N ALA A 61 -15.72 -7.92 6.87
CA ALA A 61 -14.31 -7.49 6.68
C ALA A 61 -13.99 -7.38 5.19
N MET A 62 -13.33 -6.28 4.79
CA MET A 62 -13.00 -6.03 3.37
C MET A 62 -12.04 -7.10 2.83
N ALA A 63 -11.10 -7.56 3.67
CA ALA A 63 -10.21 -8.66 3.31
C ALA A 63 -10.97 -9.91 2.89
N ALA A 64 -12.08 -10.26 3.56
CA ALA A 64 -12.90 -11.40 3.19
C ALA A 64 -13.62 -11.21 1.84
N LEU A 65 -14.07 -9.98 1.54
CA LEU A 65 -14.66 -9.65 0.24
C LEU A 65 -13.62 -9.68 -0.88
N VAL A 66 -12.44 -9.12 -0.65
CA VAL A 66 -11.31 -9.16 -1.60
C VAL A 66 -10.83 -10.60 -1.80
N GLN A 67 -10.74 -11.42 -0.73
CA GLN A 67 -10.42 -12.84 -0.83
C GLN A 67 -11.39 -13.56 -1.78
N LYS A 68 -12.69 -13.31 -1.61
CA LYS A 68 -13.73 -13.86 -2.48
C LYS A 68 -13.58 -13.37 -3.93
N GLU A 69 -13.34 -12.07 -4.13
CA GLU A 69 -13.20 -11.44 -5.46
C GLU A 69 -11.99 -11.99 -6.22
N VAL A 70 -10.88 -12.26 -5.53
CA VAL A 70 -9.67 -12.84 -6.11
C VAL A 70 -9.78 -14.35 -6.31
N GLY A 71 -10.63 -15.03 -5.56
CA GLY A 71 -10.80 -16.49 -5.60
C GLY A 71 -9.77 -17.26 -4.76
N ILE A 72 -9.29 -16.67 -3.66
CA ILE A 72 -8.29 -17.30 -2.80
C ILE A 72 -8.96 -18.37 -1.91
N ASN A 73 -8.65 -19.66 -2.17
CA ASN A 73 -9.00 -20.80 -1.32
C ASN A 73 -10.46 -20.82 -0.83
N LEU A 74 -11.41 -20.58 -1.73
CA LEU A 74 -12.84 -20.53 -1.42
C LEU A 74 -13.55 -21.87 -1.58
N ASP A 75 -13.05 -22.74 -2.46
CA ASP A 75 -13.75 -23.96 -2.87
C ASP A 75 -13.23 -25.20 -2.13
N TYR A 76 -13.24 -25.12 -0.79
CA TYR A 76 -12.79 -26.23 0.06
C TYR A 76 -13.73 -27.46 0.03
N ILE A 77 -14.93 -27.33 -0.57
CA ILE A 77 -15.88 -28.46 -0.73
C ILE A 77 -15.56 -29.26 -2.00
N ALA A 78 -15.17 -28.57 -3.08
CA ALA A 78 -14.85 -29.21 -4.36
C ALA A 78 -13.40 -29.70 -4.42
N ASP A 79 -12.51 -29.15 -3.61
CA ASP A 79 -11.11 -29.55 -3.56
C ASP A 79 -10.90 -30.66 -2.52
N PRO A 80 -10.41 -31.87 -2.93
CA PRO A 80 -10.14 -32.97 -2.00
C PRO A 80 -8.99 -32.65 -1.01
N GLU A 81 -8.12 -31.71 -1.34
CA GLU A 81 -7.02 -31.24 -0.48
C GLU A 81 -7.07 -29.69 -0.39
N PRO A 82 -8.09 -29.13 0.31
CA PRO A 82 -8.27 -27.70 0.34
C PRO A 82 -7.13 -26.98 1.06
N ALA A 83 -6.48 -26.04 0.39
CA ALA A 83 -5.52 -25.16 1.03
C ALA A 83 -6.27 -24.18 1.96
N ALA A 84 -5.78 -24.00 3.18
CA ALA A 84 -6.33 -23.01 4.09
C ALA A 84 -5.94 -21.59 3.63
N GLY A 85 -6.95 -20.74 3.41
CA GLY A 85 -6.77 -19.30 3.19
C GLY A 85 -7.19 -18.50 4.41
N PHE A 86 -6.42 -17.47 4.75
CA PHE A 86 -6.66 -16.61 5.90
C PHE A 86 -6.60 -15.14 5.46
N SER A 87 -7.60 -14.36 5.83
CA SER A 87 -7.64 -12.93 5.48
C SER A 87 -8.11 -12.05 6.63
N PHE A 88 -7.57 -10.84 6.72
CA PHE A 88 -7.96 -9.85 7.72
C PHE A 88 -7.64 -8.43 7.27
N ASP A 89 -8.35 -7.45 7.83
CA ASP A 89 -8.09 -6.03 7.66
C ASP A 89 -7.09 -5.53 8.71
N LEU A 90 -6.14 -4.68 8.28
CA LEU A 90 -5.20 -3.98 9.15
C LEU A 90 -5.14 -2.52 8.70
N MET A 91 -5.79 -1.61 9.42
CA MET A 91 -5.94 -0.22 8.99
C MET A 91 -5.01 0.70 9.79
N ASN A 92 -4.17 1.46 9.06
CA ASN A 92 -3.35 2.54 9.62
C ASN A 92 -2.99 3.58 8.54
N GLY A 93 -3.96 4.00 7.71
CA GLY A 93 -3.72 4.95 6.62
C GLY A 93 -2.55 4.52 5.74
N ALA A 94 -1.74 5.46 5.29
CA ALA A 94 -0.57 5.19 4.46
C ALA A 94 0.48 4.27 5.12
N CYS A 95 0.54 4.20 6.45
CA CYS A 95 1.41 3.25 7.18
C CYS A 95 0.93 1.79 7.12
N GLY A 96 -0.31 1.54 6.69
CA GLY A 96 -0.94 0.21 6.69
C GLY A 96 -0.12 -0.83 5.94
N VAL A 97 0.47 -0.49 4.78
CA VAL A 97 1.31 -1.41 4.00
C VAL A 97 2.54 -1.86 4.81
N LEU A 98 3.26 -0.94 5.46
CA LEU A 98 4.43 -1.32 6.27
C LEU A 98 4.04 -2.07 7.55
N ASN A 99 2.87 -1.78 8.14
CA ASN A 99 2.33 -2.62 9.21
C ASN A 99 2.03 -4.04 8.72
N ALA A 100 1.45 -4.17 7.52
CA ALA A 100 1.19 -5.49 6.91
C ALA A 100 2.49 -6.22 6.57
N VAL A 101 3.54 -5.50 6.12
CA VAL A 101 4.90 -6.06 5.95
C VAL A 101 5.43 -6.62 7.27
N GLN A 102 5.33 -5.87 8.38
CA GLN A 102 5.80 -6.32 9.69
C GLN A 102 5.08 -7.59 10.17
N VAL A 103 3.75 -7.64 10.02
CA VAL A 103 2.96 -8.83 10.36
C VAL A 103 3.31 -9.98 9.41
N GLY A 104 3.44 -9.70 8.12
CA GLY A 104 3.78 -10.66 7.08
C GLY A 104 5.14 -11.32 7.32
N GLN A 105 6.15 -10.57 7.75
CA GLN A 105 7.45 -11.12 8.15
C GLN A 105 7.28 -12.22 9.21
N ALA A 106 6.50 -11.95 10.27
CA ALA A 106 6.27 -12.94 11.32
C ALA A 106 5.53 -14.19 10.81
N LEU A 107 4.55 -14.02 9.92
CA LEU A 107 3.79 -15.15 9.34
C LEU A 107 4.66 -16.01 8.42
N LEU A 108 5.51 -15.39 7.61
CA LEU A 108 6.45 -16.09 6.74
C LEU A 108 7.56 -16.78 7.57
N ASP A 109 8.12 -16.11 8.58
CA ASP A 109 9.19 -16.65 9.42
C ASP A 109 8.74 -17.86 10.24
N THR A 110 7.50 -17.88 10.70
CA THR A 110 6.92 -19.04 11.41
C THR A 110 6.50 -20.18 10.47
N GLY A 111 6.51 -19.95 9.15
CA GLY A 111 6.01 -20.91 8.17
C GLY A 111 4.48 -21.02 8.16
N SER A 112 3.77 -20.06 8.78
CA SER A 112 2.30 -20.05 8.78
C SER A 112 1.71 -19.77 7.40
N THR A 113 2.49 -19.15 6.52
CA THR A 113 2.16 -18.93 5.11
C THR A 113 3.44 -18.98 4.27
N GLU A 114 3.34 -19.40 3.02
CA GLU A 114 4.45 -19.35 2.04
C GLU A 114 4.36 -18.08 1.19
N ARG A 115 3.13 -17.64 0.90
CA ARG A 115 2.82 -16.45 0.10
C ARG A 115 1.83 -15.56 0.81
N LEU A 116 2.16 -14.29 0.86
CA LEU A 116 1.36 -13.23 1.44
C LEU A 116 0.96 -12.23 0.35
N LEU A 117 -0.32 -11.92 0.27
CA LEU A 117 -0.84 -10.87 -0.58
C LEU A 117 -1.29 -9.69 0.28
N ILE A 118 -0.72 -8.50 0.04
CA ILE A 118 -1.19 -7.25 0.64
C ILE A 118 -1.99 -6.50 -0.41
N THR A 119 -3.19 -6.04 -0.05
CA THR A 119 -3.99 -5.12 -0.86
C THR A 119 -4.18 -3.80 -0.12
N ALA A 120 -4.01 -2.68 -0.84
CA ALA A 120 -4.17 -1.33 -0.34
C ALA A 120 -5.07 -0.56 -1.31
N ALA A 121 -6.32 -0.31 -0.91
CA ALA A 121 -7.29 0.34 -1.78
C ALA A 121 -8.13 1.33 -1.01
N ASP A 122 -8.27 2.53 -1.56
CA ASP A 122 -9.20 3.55 -1.08
C ASP A 122 -10.14 3.96 -2.21
N VAL A 123 -11.41 4.15 -1.86
CA VAL A 123 -12.46 4.62 -2.75
C VAL A 123 -13.33 5.62 -2.00
N HIS A 124 -13.66 6.74 -2.64
CA HIS A 124 -14.64 7.68 -2.09
C HIS A 124 -15.96 6.95 -1.76
N PRO A 125 -16.57 7.19 -0.59
CA PRO A 125 -17.79 6.48 -0.20
C PRO A 125 -18.95 6.58 -1.18
N GLY A 126 -19.02 7.64 -1.99
CA GLY A 126 -19.96 7.80 -3.10
C GLY A 126 -19.55 7.15 -4.41
N GLY A 127 -18.37 6.54 -4.48
CA GLY A 127 -17.82 5.92 -5.69
C GLY A 127 -17.31 6.92 -6.73
N ASP A 128 -17.15 8.20 -6.38
CA ASP A 128 -16.68 9.27 -7.25
C ASP A 128 -15.87 10.30 -6.44
N ALA A 129 -14.56 10.07 -6.36
CA ALA A 129 -13.63 10.99 -5.70
C ALA A 129 -13.53 12.35 -6.41
N GLN A 130 -13.76 12.39 -7.73
CA GLN A 130 -13.65 13.63 -8.51
C GLN A 130 -14.84 14.56 -8.32
N GLY A 131 -15.98 14.02 -7.89
CA GLY A 131 -17.19 14.78 -7.60
C GLY A 131 -17.18 15.49 -6.24
N ASP A 132 -16.21 15.19 -5.37
CA ASP A 132 -16.07 15.77 -4.03
C ASP A 132 -14.73 16.51 -3.90
N ALA A 133 -14.80 17.86 -4.00
CA ALA A 133 -13.61 18.72 -3.94
C ALA A 133 -12.91 18.69 -2.56
N ASP A 134 -13.62 18.29 -1.50
CA ASP A 134 -13.11 18.21 -0.14
C ASP A 134 -12.49 16.83 0.17
N TYR A 135 -12.62 15.87 -0.74
CA TYR A 135 -12.00 14.54 -0.61
C TYR A 135 -10.63 14.53 -1.31
N PRO A 136 -9.52 14.47 -0.57
CA PRO A 136 -8.19 14.67 -1.14
C PRO A 136 -7.57 13.43 -1.77
N TYR A 137 -8.17 12.24 -1.58
CA TYR A 137 -7.58 10.97 -1.99
C TYR A 137 -8.09 10.50 -3.33
N ALA A 138 -7.25 9.76 -4.05
CA ALA A 138 -7.63 9.10 -5.30
C ALA A 138 -8.37 7.80 -5.03
N ASP A 139 -9.34 7.47 -5.89
CA ASP A 139 -9.85 6.11 -6.03
C ASP A 139 -8.76 5.26 -6.69
N LEU A 140 -8.06 4.47 -5.90
CA LEU A 140 -6.85 3.74 -6.33
C LEU A 140 -6.66 2.48 -5.50
N ALA A 141 -6.18 1.42 -6.13
CA ALA A 141 -5.68 0.24 -5.44
C ALA A 141 -4.24 -0.10 -5.80
N GLY A 142 -3.52 -0.65 -4.84
CA GLY A 142 -2.23 -1.31 -4.98
C GLY A 142 -2.25 -2.71 -4.41
N ALA A 143 -1.40 -3.59 -4.92
CA ALA A 143 -1.17 -4.92 -4.36
C ALA A 143 0.31 -5.29 -4.40
N LEU A 144 0.78 -5.97 -3.35
CA LEU A 144 2.10 -6.58 -3.25
C LEU A 144 1.94 -8.07 -3.00
N LEU A 145 2.61 -8.89 -3.81
CA LEU A 145 2.82 -10.30 -3.52
C LEU A 145 4.18 -10.45 -2.86
N LEU A 146 4.20 -11.08 -1.70
CA LEU A 146 5.39 -11.24 -0.87
C LEU A 146 5.66 -12.72 -0.62
N GLU A 147 6.94 -13.08 -0.72
CA GLU A 147 7.44 -14.43 -0.46
C GLU A 147 8.73 -14.37 0.36
N ARG A 148 9.13 -15.51 0.90
CA ARG A 148 10.42 -15.64 1.57
C ARG A 148 11.53 -15.74 0.53
N SER A 149 12.59 -14.94 0.69
CA SER A 149 13.82 -15.09 -0.11
C SER A 149 14.74 -16.16 0.45
N ALA A 150 15.43 -16.86 -0.44
CA ALA A 150 16.56 -17.71 -0.08
C ALA A 150 17.83 -16.89 0.24
N ASP A 151 17.93 -15.68 -0.31
CA ASP A 151 19.01 -14.74 -0.05
C ASP A 151 18.78 -14.06 1.32
N PRO A 152 19.70 -14.21 2.29
CA PRO A 152 19.56 -13.59 3.61
C PRO A 152 19.68 -12.07 3.59
N ASP A 153 20.29 -11.49 2.58
CA ASP A 153 20.54 -10.04 2.45
C ASP A 153 19.46 -9.33 1.64
N ALA A 154 18.58 -10.07 0.94
CA ALA A 154 17.45 -9.55 0.20
C ALA A 154 16.19 -9.39 1.06
N GLY A 155 15.28 -8.52 0.63
CA GLY A 155 13.96 -8.31 1.20
C GLY A 155 13.88 -7.14 2.18
N PHE A 156 12.76 -7.10 2.90
CA PHE A 156 12.52 -6.07 3.90
C PHE A 156 13.36 -6.27 5.16
N GLY A 157 14.00 -5.20 5.59
CA GLY A 157 14.59 -5.06 6.92
C GLY A 157 13.51 -4.84 8.00
N PRO A 158 13.94 -4.56 9.25
CA PRO A 158 13.02 -4.30 10.35
C PRO A 158 12.14 -3.08 10.08
N VAL A 159 10.82 -3.21 10.28
CA VAL A 159 9.91 -2.06 10.25
C VAL A 159 10.06 -1.28 11.57
N ARG A 160 10.20 0.04 11.48
CA ARG A 160 10.22 0.96 12.62
C ARG A 160 9.08 1.94 12.53
N HIS A 161 8.50 2.24 13.69
CA HIS A 161 7.44 3.22 13.84
C HIS A 161 7.94 4.43 14.62
N TYR A 162 7.53 5.61 14.15
CA TYR A 162 7.86 6.89 14.76
C TYR A 162 6.56 7.64 15.07
N THR A 163 6.56 8.40 16.14
CA THR A 163 5.42 9.21 16.57
C THR A 163 5.87 10.66 16.71
N ALA A 164 5.08 11.60 16.22
CA ALA A 164 5.32 13.02 16.43
C ALA A 164 4.65 13.47 17.75
N ASP A 165 5.32 14.34 18.49
CA ASP A 165 4.83 14.92 19.75
C ASP A 165 3.83 16.07 19.50
N ARG A 166 2.79 15.80 18.71
CA ARG A 166 1.74 16.77 18.40
C ARG A 166 0.45 16.09 17.99
N PRO A 167 -0.71 16.77 18.09
CA PRO A 167 -1.98 16.22 17.64
C PRO A 167 -1.98 15.98 16.14
N THR A 168 -2.90 15.15 15.68
CA THR A 168 -3.16 14.94 14.26
C THR A 168 -3.56 16.26 13.58
N ASP A 169 -3.14 16.42 12.34
CA ASP A 169 -3.44 17.56 11.47
C ASP A 169 -4.41 17.18 10.33
N VAL A 170 -4.93 15.97 10.38
CA VAL A 170 -5.97 15.47 9.47
C VAL A 170 -7.03 14.70 10.23
N GLU A 171 -8.28 14.93 9.89
CA GLU A 171 -9.44 14.23 10.43
C GLU A 171 -10.35 13.78 9.30
N GLY A 172 -10.70 12.48 9.30
CA GLY A 172 -11.73 11.91 8.43
C GLY A 172 -12.90 11.41 9.27
N TYR A 173 -14.10 11.93 9.05
CA TYR A 173 -15.27 11.55 9.82
C TYR A 173 -16.56 11.57 9.02
N LEU A 174 -17.52 10.80 9.49
CA LEU A 174 -18.88 10.76 9.01
C LEU A 174 -19.80 11.47 10.01
N ASP A 175 -20.48 12.54 9.58
CA ASP A 175 -21.49 13.19 10.42
C ASP A 175 -22.77 12.35 10.43
N THR A 176 -22.94 11.57 11.47
CA THR A 176 -24.13 10.72 11.64
C THR A 176 -25.43 11.50 11.86
N ALA A 177 -25.35 12.75 12.32
CA ALA A 177 -26.52 13.61 12.49
C ALA A 177 -27.03 14.13 11.13
N ALA A 178 -26.13 14.34 10.17
CA ALA A 178 -26.45 14.78 8.81
C ALA A 178 -26.66 13.61 7.83
N MET A 179 -26.54 12.36 8.29
CA MET A 179 -26.45 11.19 7.44
C MET A 179 -27.70 10.95 6.57
N GLY A 180 -28.92 11.17 7.07
CA GLY A 180 -30.14 10.96 6.32
C GLY A 180 -30.15 9.63 5.55
N ARG A 181 -30.77 9.62 4.36
CA ARG A 181 -30.82 8.42 3.49
C ARG A 181 -29.52 8.23 2.68
N HIS A 182 -28.74 9.27 2.47
CA HIS A 182 -27.59 9.29 1.58
C HIS A 182 -26.23 9.48 2.30
N GLY A 183 -26.24 9.64 3.61
CA GLY A 183 -25.05 9.94 4.39
C GLY A 183 -23.97 8.86 4.38
N ARG A 184 -24.30 7.63 3.94
CA ARG A 184 -23.30 6.59 3.74
C ARG A 184 -22.41 6.81 2.52
N THR A 185 -22.78 7.73 1.63
CA THR A 185 -22.02 8.04 0.40
C THR A 185 -21.16 9.28 0.53
N THR A 186 -21.04 9.83 1.74
CA THR A 186 -20.26 11.04 2.02
C THR A 186 -19.21 10.79 3.09
N ILE A 187 -18.17 11.57 3.07
CA ILE A 187 -17.12 11.64 4.10
C ILE A 187 -16.64 13.08 4.20
N THR A 188 -16.30 13.53 5.39
CA THR A 188 -15.63 14.82 5.56
C THR A 188 -14.18 14.57 5.91
N VAL A 189 -13.26 15.12 5.11
CA VAL A 189 -11.83 15.13 5.40
C VAL A 189 -11.38 16.56 5.62
N ARG A 190 -10.90 16.85 6.82
CA ARG A 190 -10.34 18.17 7.17
C ARG A 190 -8.85 18.04 7.36
N ARG A 191 -8.12 19.01 6.83
CA ARG A 191 -6.67 19.11 6.96
C ARG A 191 -6.30 20.50 7.43
N GLU A 192 -5.29 20.59 8.27
CA GLU A 192 -4.67 21.87 8.58
C GLU A 192 -3.96 22.44 7.33
N PRO A 193 -3.88 23.78 7.18
CA PRO A 193 -3.32 24.39 5.96
C PRO A 193 -1.87 24.00 5.65
N ASP A 194 -1.09 23.69 6.68
CA ASP A 194 0.33 23.28 6.59
C ASP A 194 0.53 21.76 6.64
N HIS A 195 -0.55 20.98 6.43
CA HIS A 195 -0.51 19.50 6.50
C HIS A 195 0.57 18.89 5.60
N ALA A 196 0.65 19.32 4.34
CA ALA A 196 1.60 18.75 3.38
C ALA A 196 3.07 19.02 3.79
N GLU A 197 3.37 20.23 4.27
CA GLU A 197 4.70 20.60 4.76
C GLU A 197 5.09 19.78 5.99
N ARG A 198 4.19 19.69 6.97
CA ARG A 198 4.40 18.89 8.18
C ARG A 198 4.61 17.40 7.89
N LEU A 199 3.85 16.87 6.93
CA LEU A 199 3.96 15.48 6.50
C LEU A 199 5.35 15.23 5.87
N ALA A 200 5.81 16.13 5.00
CA ALA A 200 7.13 16.05 4.38
C ALA A 200 8.26 16.15 5.40
N GLU A 201 8.19 17.09 6.34
CA GLU A 201 9.16 17.23 7.42
C GLU A 201 9.21 16.00 8.33
N PHE A 202 8.04 15.42 8.64
CA PHE A 202 7.99 14.23 9.49
C PHE A 202 8.53 13.01 8.77
N ALA A 203 8.23 12.84 7.48
CA ALA A 203 8.80 11.80 6.65
C ALA A 203 10.33 11.89 6.59
N ALA A 204 10.88 13.09 6.36
CA ALA A 204 12.32 13.32 6.31
C ALA A 204 13.01 12.98 7.64
N ARG A 205 12.41 13.38 8.79
CA ARG A 205 12.94 13.04 10.11
C ARG A 205 12.91 11.54 10.37
N ALA A 206 11.80 10.87 10.08
CA ALA A 206 11.66 9.42 10.24
C ALA A 206 12.69 8.67 9.38
N ALA A 207 12.91 9.10 8.13
CA ALA A 207 13.94 8.55 7.26
C ALA A 207 15.35 8.72 7.86
N ALA A 208 15.69 9.92 8.34
CA ALA A 208 16.99 10.20 8.94
C ALA A 208 17.23 9.41 10.24
N ASP A 209 16.18 9.24 11.07
CA ASP A 209 16.26 8.46 12.29
C ASP A 209 16.47 6.97 11.99
N TYR A 210 15.74 6.44 11.01
CA TYR A 210 15.90 5.06 10.54
C TYR A 210 17.30 4.84 9.96
N ALA A 211 17.76 5.75 9.09
CA ALA A 211 19.08 5.67 8.47
C ALA A 211 20.21 5.67 9.54
N ARG A 212 20.08 6.50 10.56
CA ARG A 212 21.03 6.55 11.68
C ARG A 212 21.02 5.26 12.51
N GLU A 213 19.84 4.70 12.81
CA GLU A 213 19.72 3.45 13.57
C GLU A 213 20.38 2.28 12.87
N PHE A 214 20.22 2.19 11.54
CA PHE A 214 20.66 1.04 10.75
C PHE A 214 21.95 1.29 9.94
N GLY A 215 22.57 2.45 10.05
CA GLY A 215 23.81 2.78 9.33
C GLY A 215 23.63 2.87 7.81
N ILE A 216 22.49 3.42 7.37
CA ILE A 216 22.13 3.53 5.94
C ILE A 216 22.62 4.87 5.42
N ASP A 217 23.25 4.85 4.24
CA ASP A 217 23.58 6.04 3.48
C ASP A 217 22.37 6.43 2.60
N LEU A 218 21.75 7.58 2.90
CA LEU A 218 20.61 8.08 2.13
C LEU A 218 20.98 8.59 0.74
N ASP A 219 22.24 8.93 0.49
CA ASP A 219 22.71 9.33 -0.85
C ASP A 219 22.82 8.12 -1.79
N GLU A 220 22.97 6.91 -1.24
CA GLU A 220 23.01 5.63 -1.95
C GLU A 220 21.68 4.86 -1.90
N THR A 221 20.62 5.45 -1.32
CA THR A 221 19.34 4.80 -1.07
C THR A 221 18.20 5.61 -1.67
N LEU A 222 17.40 5.00 -2.54
CA LEU A 222 16.19 5.68 -3.04
C LEU A 222 15.10 5.69 -1.97
N VAL A 223 14.67 6.89 -1.57
CA VAL A 223 13.58 7.04 -0.61
C VAL A 223 12.24 6.98 -1.34
N ILE A 224 11.43 5.95 -1.04
CA ILE A 224 10.04 5.81 -1.47
C ILE A 224 9.16 6.43 -0.39
N GLY A 225 8.75 7.67 -0.58
CA GLY A 225 7.97 8.44 0.39
C GLY A 225 6.75 9.11 -0.22
N PRO A 226 6.07 9.99 0.54
CA PRO A 226 4.86 10.67 0.07
C PRO A 226 5.07 11.46 -1.24
N SER A 227 6.23 12.12 -1.40
CA SER A 227 6.56 12.91 -2.58
C SER A 227 6.79 12.06 -3.84
N THR A 228 7.45 10.91 -3.72
CA THR A 228 7.70 10.01 -4.85
C THR A 228 6.44 9.32 -5.36
N SER A 229 5.40 9.30 -4.55
CA SER A 229 4.10 8.71 -4.90
C SER A 229 3.14 9.71 -5.55
N ALA A 230 3.37 11.02 -5.41
CA ALA A 230 2.43 12.05 -5.84
C ALA A 230 2.49 12.35 -7.34
N ASP A 231 3.66 12.21 -7.99
CA ASP A 231 3.84 12.60 -9.39
C ASP A 231 3.32 11.52 -10.37
N GLY A 232 2.41 11.90 -11.27
CA GLY A 232 2.09 11.14 -12.47
C GLY A 232 1.13 9.94 -12.32
N VAL A 233 0.30 9.87 -11.28
CA VAL A 233 -0.87 8.98 -11.33
C VAL A 233 -1.91 9.65 -12.21
N GLY A 234 -2.45 8.93 -13.20
CA GLY A 234 -3.65 9.38 -13.90
C GLY A 234 -4.90 9.43 -13.00
N ALA A 235 -4.71 9.25 -11.69
CA ALA A 235 -5.69 9.43 -10.63
C ALA A 235 -5.64 10.87 -10.14
N GLN A 236 -6.78 11.51 -10.06
CA GLN A 236 -6.90 12.82 -9.42
C GLN A 236 -6.99 12.62 -7.91
N GLY A 237 -5.97 13.07 -7.18
CA GLY A 237 -5.88 12.95 -5.73
C GLY A 237 -4.63 12.19 -5.24
N GLU A 238 -4.47 12.15 -3.94
CA GLU A 238 -3.34 11.48 -3.29
C GLU A 238 -3.54 9.96 -3.21
N PRO A 239 -2.49 9.15 -3.43
CA PRO A 239 -2.61 7.69 -3.46
C PRO A 239 -2.80 7.02 -2.09
N HIS A 240 -2.82 7.78 -1.00
CA HIS A 240 -3.08 7.39 0.39
C HIS A 240 -2.50 6.01 0.78
N THR A 241 -3.36 4.98 1.03
CA THR A 241 -2.89 3.65 1.46
C THR A 241 -2.11 2.92 0.37
N ALA A 242 -2.36 3.18 -0.92
CA ALA A 242 -1.65 2.58 -2.03
C ALA A 242 -0.30 3.27 -2.35
N SER A 243 0.03 4.38 -1.67
CA SER A 243 1.25 5.16 -1.88
C SER A 243 2.55 4.34 -1.91
N PRO A 244 2.82 3.42 -0.94
CA PRO A 244 4.05 2.63 -0.97
C PRO A 244 4.14 1.69 -2.19
N VAL A 245 3.01 1.12 -2.62
CA VAL A 245 2.96 0.22 -3.78
C VAL A 245 3.25 1.00 -5.06
N LEU A 246 2.64 2.16 -5.21
CA LEU A 246 2.84 3.02 -6.37
C LEU A 246 4.27 3.55 -6.45
N GLY A 247 4.82 4.03 -5.32
CA GLY A 247 6.20 4.48 -5.24
C GLY A 247 7.20 3.38 -5.61
N TYR A 248 6.96 2.14 -5.14
CA TYR A 248 7.77 0.99 -5.50
C TYR A 248 7.73 0.69 -7.02
N LEU A 249 6.54 0.67 -7.62
CA LEU A 249 6.42 0.42 -9.06
C LEU A 249 7.16 1.47 -9.88
N ARG A 250 7.08 2.74 -9.50
CA ARG A 250 7.83 3.83 -10.17
C ARG A 250 9.33 3.67 -10.02
N ALA A 251 9.80 3.34 -8.80
CA ALA A 251 11.21 3.08 -8.57
C ALA A 251 11.73 1.94 -9.46
N MET A 252 10.92 0.90 -9.65
CA MET A 252 11.28 -0.24 -10.49
C MET A 252 11.19 0.06 -11.98
N ASP A 253 10.28 0.94 -12.42
CA ASP A 253 10.16 1.35 -13.83
C ASP A 253 11.29 2.34 -14.21
N GLY A 254 11.67 3.26 -13.34
CA GLY A 254 12.84 4.16 -13.55
C GLY A 254 14.12 3.37 -13.76
N VAL A 255 14.34 2.30 -13.01
CA VAL A 255 15.51 1.41 -13.17
C VAL A 255 15.56 0.70 -14.52
N ARG A 256 14.42 0.47 -15.19
CA ARG A 256 14.38 -0.22 -16.51
C ARG A 256 14.65 0.71 -17.70
N HIS A 257 14.52 2.04 -17.53
CA HIS A 257 14.72 2.99 -18.60
C HIS A 257 16.17 3.45 -18.76
N ASP A 258 17.07 3.12 -17.83
CA ASP A 258 18.51 3.46 -17.92
C ASP A 258 19.30 2.69 -19.02
N GLU A 259 18.66 1.74 -19.72
CA GLU A 259 19.30 1.08 -20.88
C GLU A 259 19.25 1.91 -22.18
N ASP A 260 18.47 3.03 -22.21
CA ASP A 260 18.38 3.94 -23.37
C ASP A 260 18.88 5.35 -22.99
N ASP A 261 20.14 5.58 -23.21
CA ASP A 261 21.02 6.76 -23.18
C ASP A 261 20.34 8.15 -23.42
N HIS A 262 19.73 8.73 -22.37
CA HIS A 262 19.46 10.18 -22.32
C HIS A 262 19.67 10.73 -20.89
N PRO A 263 20.46 11.82 -20.72
CA PRO A 263 20.72 12.39 -19.41
C PRO A 263 19.49 13.15 -18.90
N HIS A 264 18.79 12.59 -17.94
CA HIS A 264 17.74 13.24 -17.18
C HIS A 264 18.17 13.42 -15.72
N ASP A 265 18.13 14.65 -15.23
CA ASP A 265 18.47 15.05 -13.84
C ASP A 265 17.38 14.63 -12.82
N HIS A 266 16.66 13.52 -13.03
CA HIS A 266 15.65 13.05 -12.09
C HIS A 266 16.21 11.97 -11.15
N PRO A 267 15.94 12.01 -9.82
CA PRO A 267 16.46 11.00 -8.88
C PRO A 267 16.12 9.55 -9.21
N LEU A 268 15.09 9.32 -10.03
CA LEU A 268 14.70 7.98 -10.48
C LEU A 268 15.52 7.44 -11.65
N ASP A 269 16.38 8.28 -12.26
CA ASP A 269 17.20 7.89 -13.42
C ASP A 269 18.52 7.19 -13.00
N ARG A 270 18.76 7.04 -11.68
CA ARG A 270 19.90 6.31 -11.12
C ARG A 270 19.49 4.92 -10.69
N ALA A 271 20.25 3.88 -11.01
CA ALA A 271 20.07 2.55 -10.47
C ALA A 271 20.41 2.51 -8.97
N TYR A 272 19.46 2.13 -8.13
CA TYR A 272 19.66 1.95 -6.70
C TYR A 272 19.55 0.48 -6.32
N ASP A 273 20.47 0.01 -5.49
CA ASP A 273 20.47 -1.38 -5.00
C ASP A 273 19.55 -1.57 -3.79
N GLN A 274 19.06 -0.47 -3.20
CA GLN A 274 18.19 -0.51 -2.04
C GLN A 274 17.22 0.66 -2.02
N PHE A 275 16.07 0.43 -1.39
CA PHE A 275 14.98 1.38 -1.25
C PHE A 275 14.63 1.58 0.22
N LEU A 276 14.43 2.81 0.65
CA LEU A 276 13.87 3.10 1.96
C LEU A 276 12.40 3.49 1.81
N PHE A 277 11.50 2.60 2.20
CA PHE A 277 10.08 2.93 2.30
C PHE A 277 9.85 3.83 3.51
N VAL A 278 9.18 4.95 3.28
CA VAL A 278 8.78 5.92 4.30
C VAL A 278 7.31 6.24 4.10
N SER A 279 6.48 5.82 5.04
CA SER A 279 5.04 6.11 5.02
C SER A 279 4.67 6.99 6.20
N VAL A 280 3.80 7.97 5.99
CA VAL A 280 3.25 8.82 7.05
C VAL A 280 1.75 8.63 7.07
N GLY A 281 1.21 8.20 8.22
CA GLY A 281 -0.20 7.90 8.39
C GLY A 281 -1.06 9.11 8.73
N ALA A 282 -2.35 8.89 8.84
CA ALA A 282 -3.34 9.91 9.18
C ALA A 282 -3.20 10.47 10.61
N GLY A 283 -2.58 9.73 11.51
CA GLY A 283 -2.18 10.22 12.84
C GLY A 283 -0.75 10.78 12.80
N PRO A 284 -0.21 11.26 13.94
CA PRO A 284 1.17 11.71 14.01
C PRO A 284 2.14 10.50 14.03
N SER A 285 1.99 9.59 13.07
CA SER A 285 2.75 8.34 12.97
C SER A 285 3.43 8.21 11.61
N ALA A 286 4.66 7.69 11.62
CA ALA A 286 5.37 7.28 10.43
C ALA A 286 5.88 5.86 10.58
N ALA A 287 6.07 5.16 9.47
CA ALA A 287 6.71 3.86 9.42
C ALA A 287 7.81 3.86 8.36
N CYS A 288 8.94 3.23 8.67
CA CYS A 288 10.07 3.07 7.75
C CYS A 288 10.51 1.61 7.69
N ALA A 289 10.95 1.19 6.51
CA ALA A 289 11.58 -0.10 6.28
C ALA A 289 12.54 -0.04 5.10
N LEU A 290 13.76 -0.52 5.27
CA LEU A 290 14.69 -0.73 4.16
C LEU A 290 14.24 -1.96 3.37
N TYR A 291 14.40 -1.92 2.05
CA TYR A 291 14.14 -3.03 1.15
C TYR A 291 15.29 -3.21 0.16
N ARG A 292 15.77 -4.43 0.02
CA ARG A 292 16.75 -4.84 -0.99
C ARG A 292 16.12 -5.84 -1.93
N PRO A 293 16.00 -5.52 -3.24
CA PRO A 293 15.50 -6.48 -4.23
C PRO A 293 16.40 -7.72 -4.30
N GLU A 294 15.81 -8.89 -4.59
CA GLU A 294 16.57 -10.12 -4.84
C GLU A 294 17.27 -10.06 -6.20
N GLY A 295 18.52 -10.52 -6.26
CA GLY A 295 19.26 -10.67 -7.52
C GLY A 295 19.90 -9.42 -8.07
N ARG A 296 20.14 -8.41 -7.22
CA ARG A 296 20.95 -7.22 -7.55
C ARG A 296 22.27 -7.22 -6.83
#